data_5b327eaca4b9ee78d27f55b82461caf2
#
_entry.id   5b327eaca4b9ee78d27f55b82461caf2
#
_cell.length_a   1.000
_cell.length_b   1.000
_cell.length_c   1.000
_cell.angle_alpha   90.00
_cell.angle_beta   90.00
_cell.angle_gamma   90.00
#
_symmetry.space_group_name_H-M   'P 1'
#
loop_
_entity.id
_entity.type
_entity.pdbx_description
1 polymer ?
#
loop_
_entity_poly.entity_id
_entity_poly.type
_entity_poly.pdbx_seq_one_letter_code
_entity_poly.pdbx_strand_id
1 'polypeptide(L)'
;MSILIFGGTTEGRLLARELSRRGLPAWVSVATPLGAEELSGLPGITPLVGRKTEGEMAALLRGFSRCVDATHPYAAEVSANIRAACAEAGVPLRRLLRAPGDSFMGIRVDAPEEAASLLAEQEGNILLAIGAKGLPAFAGLDPARLYPRVLPVEESLAACRRAGIPTRNLSLIHI
;
A
#
# COMPACT_ATOMS: atom_id res chain seq x y z
N MET A 1 -21.00 -17.30 -8.63
CA MET A 1 -20.65 -16.29 -7.60
C MET A 1 -19.43 -15.54 -8.12
N SER A 2 -19.53 -14.23 -8.33
CA SER A 2 -18.46 -13.39 -8.88
C SER A 2 -17.86 -12.52 -7.75
N ILE A 3 -16.55 -12.55 -7.60
CA ILE A 3 -15.82 -11.85 -6.52
C ILE A 3 -14.90 -10.81 -7.14
N LEU A 4 -14.99 -9.56 -6.69
CA LEU A 4 -14.03 -8.51 -6.98
C LEU A 4 -13.18 -8.23 -5.74
N ILE A 5 -11.86 -8.22 -5.92
CA ILE A 5 -10.88 -7.89 -4.89
C ILE A 5 -10.17 -6.61 -5.31
N PHE A 6 -10.19 -5.57 -4.50
CA PHE A 6 -9.27 -4.45 -4.63
C PHE A 6 -7.98 -4.82 -3.88
N GLY A 7 -6.93 -5.08 -4.65
CA GLY A 7 -5.67 -5.66 -4.18
C GLY A 7 -4.54 -4.62 -4.04
N GLY A 8 -3.32 -5.11 -4.00
CA GLY A 8 -2.09 -4.32 -3.87
C GLY A 8 -1.33 -4.60 -2.58
N THR A 9 -1.73 -5.62 -1.82
CA THR A 9 -1.05 -6.09 -0.61
C THR A 9 -0.75 -7.58 -0.68
N THR A 10 0.12 -8.05 0.19
CA THR A 10 0.40 -9.48 0.37
C THR A 10 -0.86 -10.26 0.70
N GLU A 11 -1.74 -9.70 1.55
CA GLU A 11 -3.00 -10.33 1.96
C GLU A 11 -3.94 -10.51 0.76
N GLY A 12 -4.03 -9.51 -0.12
CA GLY A 12 -4.81 -9.60 -1.35
C GLY A 12 -4.28 -10.69 -2.30
N ARG A 13 -2.95 -10.82 -2.43
CA ARG A 13 -2.31 -11.89 -3.22
C ARG A 13 -2.53 -13.27 -2.63
N LEU A 14 -2.41 -13.42 -1.32
CA LEU A 14 -2.67 -14.68 -0.63
C LEU A 14 -4.13 -15.12 -0.80
N LEU A 15 -5.08 -14.18 -0.71
CA LEU A 15 -6.50 -14.47 -0.96
C LEU A 15 -6.72 -14.92 -2.40
N ALA A 16 -6.12 -14.23 -3.39
CA ALA A 16 -6.23 -14.62 -4.80
C ALA A 16 -5.69 -16.03 -5.05
N ARG A 17 -4.52 -16.36 -4.48
CA ARG A 17 -3.93 -17.71 -4.56
C ARG A 17 -4.84 -18.77 -3.93
N GLU A 18 -5.44 -18.49 -2.78
CA GLU A 18 -6.33 -19.44 -2.11
C GLU A 18 -7.63 -19.65 -2.89
N LEU A 19 -8.20 -18.60 -3.48
CA LEU A 19 -9.36 -18.72 -4.37
C LEU A 19 -9.03 -19.55 -5.61
N SER A 20 -7.88 -19.29 -6.24
CA SER A 20 -7.39 -20.08 -7.37
C SER A 20 -7.23 -21.56 -7.02
N ARG A 21 -6.59 -21.87 -5.89
CA ARG A 21 -6.41 -23.23 -5.38
C ARG A 21 -7.73 -23.96 -5.15
N ARG A 22 -8.77 -23.22 -4.77
CA ARG A 22 -10.15 -23.75 -4.56
C ARG A 22 -10.98 -23.80 -5.84
N GLY A 23 -10.46 -23.38 -6.98
CA GLY A 23 -11.19 -23.30 -8.24
C GLY A 23 -12.30 -22.24 -8.25
N LEU A 24 -12.18 -21.21 -7.38
CA LEU A 24 -13.15 -20.13 -7.27
C LEU A 24 -12.65 -18.92 -8.10
N PRO A 25 -13.35 -18.57 -9.20
CA PRO A 25 -12.93 -17.45 -10.03
C PRO A 25 -13.08 -16.11 -9.29
N ALA A 26 -12.10 -15.22 -9.49
CA ALA A 26 -12.12 -13.87 -8.95
C ALA A 26 -11.41 -12.87 -9.86
N TRP A 27 -11.82 -11.60 -9.78
CA TRP A 27 -11.17 -10.47 -10.41
C TRP A 27 -10.42 -9.67 -9.36
N VAL A 28 -9.17 -9.28 -9.68
CA VAL A 28 -8.33 -8.54 -8.75
C VAL A 28 -7.92 -7.21 -9.38
N SER A 29 -8.48 -6.12 -8.87
CA SER A 29 -8.12 -4.75 -9.28
C SER A 29 -6.82 -4.34 -8.60
N VAL A 30 -5.82 -3.98 -9.39
CA VAL A 30 -4.50 -3.52 -8.95
C VAL A 30 -4.15 -2.20 -9.65
N ALA A 31 -3.39 -1.35 -8.97
CA ALA A 31 -3.06 -0.02 -9.48
C ALA A 31 -2.01 -0.05 -10.59
N THR A 32 -1.16 -1.08 -10.65
CA THR A 32 0.03 -1.13 -11.51
C THR A 32 0.12 -2.44 -12.30
N PRO A 33 0.80 -2.42 -13.47
CA PRO A 33 1.12 -3.65 -14.21
C PRO A 33 1.89 -4.68 -13.38
N LEU A 34 2.83 -4.22 -12.56
CA LEU A 34 3.60 -5.10 -11.67
C LEU A 34 2.70 -5.89 -10.71
N GLY A 35 1.68 -5.24 -10.14
CA GLY A 35 0.69 -5.92 -9.30
C GLY A 35 -0.12 -7.00 -10.06
N ALA A 36 -0.29 -6.83 -11.37
CA ALA A 36 -0.93 -7.85 -12.22
C ALA A 36 0.02 -9.01 -12.55
N GLU A 37 1.30 -8.74 -12.76
CA GLU A 37 2.33 -9.76 -13.00
C GLU A 37 2.41 -10.73 -11.82
N GLU A 38 2.30 -10.25 -10.59
CA GLU A 38 2.30 -11.07 -9.37
C GLU A 38 1.09 -12.02 -9.25
N LEU A 39 0.04 -11.78 -10.03
CA LEU A 39 -1.17 -12.61 -10.12
C LEU A 39 -1.15 -13.50 -11.37
N SER A 40 -0.15 -13.33 -12.23
CA SER A 40 -0.04 -14.10 -13.47
C SER A 40 0.11 -15.59 -13.18
N GLY A 41 -0.49 -16.42 -14.03
CA GLY A 41 -0.41 -17.88 -13.88
C GLY A 41 -1.33 -18.47 -12.79
N LEU A 42 -2.16 -17.67 -12.11
CA LEU A 42 -3.16 -18.18 -11.17
C LEU A 42 -4.45 -18.56 -11.91
N PRO A 43 -4.81 -19.85 -12.03
CA PRO A 43 -6.04 -20.27 -12.70
C PRO A 43 -7.28 -19.62 -12.10
N GLY A 44 -8.17 -19.10 -12.94
CA GLY A 44 -9.43 -18.48 -12.50
C GLY A 44 -9.29 -17.06 -11.90
N ILE A 45 -8.07 -16.49 -11.84
CA ILE A 45 -7.85 -15.12 -11.39
C ILE A 45 -7.64 -14.20 -12.59
N THR A 46 -8.42 -13.13 -12.66
CA THR A 46 -8.34 -12.12 -13.72
C THR A 46 -7.87 -10.79 -13.14
N PRO A 47 -6.65 -10.33 -13.45
CA PRO A 47 -6.18 -9.02 -13.00
C PRO A 47 -6.86 -7.90 -13.80
N LEU A 48 -7.23 -6.80 -13.12
CA LEU A 48 -7.75 -5.55 -13.69
C LEU A 48 -6.78 -4.42 -13.32
N VAL A 49 -5.99 -3.98 -14.30
CA VAL A 49 -4.94 -2.97 -14.08
C VAL A 49 -5.50 -1.55 -14.18
N GLY A 50 -4.99 -0.67 -13.35
CA GLY A 50 -5.24 0.76 -13.38
C GLY A 50 -6.00 1.27 -12.15
N ARG A 51 -5.66 2.49 -11.77
CA ARG A 51 -6.39 3.22 -10.73
C ARG A 51 -7.80 3.51 -11.22
N LYS A 52 -8.76 3.47 -10.31
CA LYS A 52 -10.18 3.70 -10.61
C LYS A 52 -10.71 4.79 -9.69
N THR A 53 -11.52 5.66 -10.25
CA THR A 53 -12.36 6.60 -9.51
C THR A 53 -13.50 5.87 -8.79
N GLU A 54 -14.16 6.52 -7.84
CA GLU A 54 -15.33 5.97 -7.13
C GLU A 54 -16.43 5.54 -8.10
N GLY A 55 -16.77 6.39 -9.09
CA GLY A 55 -17.79 6.06 -10.09
C GLY A 55 -17.43 4.87 -10.97
N GLU A 56 -16.15 4.74 -11.38
CA GLU A 56 -15.68 3.56 -12.11
C GLU A 56 -15.73 2.29 -11.26
N MET A 57 -15.44 2.40 -9.95
CA MET A 57 -15.58 1.28 -9.02
C MET A 57 -17.04 0.86 -8.87
N ALA A 58 -17.98 1.81 -8.72
CA ALA A 58 -19.40 1.53 -8.63
C ALA A 58 -19.95 0.87 -9.91
N ALA A 59 -19.57 1.38 -11.07
CA ALA A 59 -19.95 0.79 -12.35
C ALA A 59 -19.43 -0.65 -12.50
N LEU A 60 -18.16 -0.88 -12.13
CA LEU A 60 -17.55 -2.21 -12.17
C LEU A 60 -18.25 -3.19 -11.22
N LEU A 61 -18.53 -2.74 -9.98
CA LEU A 61 -19.12 -3.57 -8.93
C LEU A 61 -20.50 -4.14 -9.29
N ARG A 62 -21.28 -3.49 -10.16
CA ARG A 62 -22.60 -3.99 -10.61
C ARG A 62 -22.54 -5.36 -11.28
N GLY A 63 -21.34 -5.78 -11.78
CA GLY A 63 -21.11 -7.12 -12.33
C GLY A 63 -20.72 -8.19 -11.29
N PHE A 64 -20.63 -7.82 -10.01
CA PHE A 64 -20.10 -8.70 -8.97
C PHE A 64 -21.10 -8.92 -7.83
N SER A 65 -21.03 -10.10 -7.23
CA SER A 65 -21.89 -10.47 -6.09
C SER A 65 -21.23 -10.20 -4.74
N ARG A 66 -19.93 -9.98 -4.70
CA ARG A 66 -19.15 -9.69 -3.49
C ARG A 66 -17.91 -8.84 -3.80
N CYS A 67 -17.55 -8.00 -2.86
CA CYS A 67 -16.35 -7.18 -2.90
C CYS A 67 -15.46 -7.46 -1.68
N VAL A 68 -14.15 -7.53 -1.91
CA VAL A 68 -13.13 -7.57 -0.85
C VAL A 68 -12.20 -6.38 -1.03
N ASP A 69 -12.08 -5.55 -0.01
CA ASP A 69 -11.07 -4.51 0.08
C ASP A 69 -9.84 -5.09 0.80
N ALA A 70 -8.80 -5.39 0.03
CA ALA A 70 -7.49 -5.83 0.47
C ALA A 70 -6.40 -4.79 0.12
N THR A 71 -6.76 -3.51 0.09
CA THR A 71 -5.81 -2.42 -0.12
C THR A 71 -5.00 -2.17 1.15
N HIS A 72 -3.91 -1.40 1.01
CA HIS A 72 -3.02 -1.12 2.14
C HIS A 72 -3.78 -0.43 3.30
N PRO A 73 -3.50 -0.75 4.57
CA PRO A 73 -4.16 -0.12 5.71
C PRO A 73 -4.15 1.41 5.70
N TYR A 74 -3.07 2.01 5.18
CA TYR A 74 -2.91 3.46 5.08
C TYR A 74 -3.52 4.09 3.82
N ALA A 75 -4.13 3.30 2.94
CA ALA A 75 -4.84 3.80 1.76
C ALA A 75 -6.28 4.21 2.11
N ALA A 76 -6.43 5.15 3.06
CA ALA A 76 -7.73 5.55 3.62
C ALA A 76 -8.71 6.06 2.57
N GLU A 77 -8.24 6.89 1.63
CA GLU A 77 -9.03 7.44 0.54
C GLU A 77 -9.61 6.34 -0.36
N VAL A 78 -8.77 5.42 -0.82
CA VAL A 78 -9.19 4.29 -1.67
C VAL A 78 -10.20 3.42 -0.95
N SER A 79 -9.98 3.12 0.34
CA SER A 79 -10.93 2.35 1.14
C SER A 79 -12.27 3.06 1.35
N ALA A 80 -12.26 4.39 1.45
CA ALA A 80 -13.49 5.18 1.51
C ALA A 80 -14.26 5.10 0.19
N ASN A 81 -13.57 5.27 -0.94
CA ASN A 81 -14.16 5.17 -2.28
C ASN A 81 -14.73 3.77 -2.56
N ILE A 82 -14.02 2.71 -2.17
CA ILE A 82 -14.52 1.33 -2.31
C ILE A 82 -15.81 1.13 -1.48
N ARG A 83 -15.85 1.69 -0.27
CA ARG A 83 -17.04 1.59 0.60
C ARG A 83 -18.23 2.31 -0.01
N ALA A 84 -18.04 3.53 -0.51
CA ALA A 84 -19.08 4.31 -1.17
C ALA A 84 -19.59 3.60 -2.44
N ALA A 85 -18.67 3.14 -3.29
CA ALA A 85 -19.00 2.41 -4.51
C ALA A 85 -19.76 1.09 -4.24
N CYS A 86 -19.39 0.35 -3.20
CA CYS A 86 -20.12 -0.86 -2.78
C CYS A 86 -21.53 -0.53 -2.29
N ALA A 87 -21.70 0.55 -1.54
CA ALA A 87 -23.00 1.01 -1.07
C ALA A 87 -23.90 1.41 -2.25
N GLU A 88 -23.38 2.17 -3.21
CA GLU A 88 -24.10 2.56 -4.43
C GLU A 88 -24.51 1.35 -5.28
N ALA A 89 -23.58 0.39 -5.46
CA ALA A 89 -23.83 -0.80 -6.27
C ALA A 89 -24.65 -1.88 -5.54
N GLY A 90 -24.93 -1.74 -4.24
CA GLY A 90 -25.62 -2.75 -3.43
C GLY A 90 -24.82 -4.04 -3.23
N VAL A 91 -23.47 -3.98 -3.30
CA VAL A 91 -22.59 -5.15 -3.23
C VAL A 91 -22.00 -5.29 -1.82
N PRO A 92 -22.14 -6.46 -1.16
CA PRO A 92 -21.55 -6.69 0.16
C PRO A 92 -20.04 -6.55 0.14
N LEU A 93 -19.50 -5.72 1.06
CA LEU A 93 -18.06 -5.47 1.24
C LEU A 93 -17.50 -6.24 2.44
N ARG A 94 -16.30 -6.80 2.26
CA ARG A 94 -15.43 -7.29 3.34
C ARG A 94 -14.09 -6.60 3.28
N ARG A 95 -13.58 -6.15 4.43
CA ARG A 95 -12.23 -5.62 4.58
C ARG A 95 -11.29 -6.75 5.01
N LEU A 96 -10.20 -6.94 4.27
CA LEU A 96 -9.14 -7.87 4.62
C LEU A 96 -7.91 -7.08 5.07
N LEU A 97 -7.55 -7.24 6.33
CA LEU A 97 -6.40 -6.60 6.95
C LEU A 97 -5.49 -7.65 7.57
N ARG A 98 -4.20 -7.34 7.63
CA ARG A 98 -3.26 -8.10 8.45
C ARG A 98 -3.64 -7.94 9.91
N ALA A 99 -3.58 -9.02 10.69
CA ALA A 99 -3.70 -8.92 12.13
C ALA A 99 -2.60 -7.99 12.67
N PRO A 100 -2.92 -7.13 13.66
CA PRO A 100 -1.90 -6.35 14.34
C PRO A 100 -0.81 -7.28 14.90
N GLY A 101 0.46 -6.87 14.78
CA GLY A 101 1.56 -7.59 15.43
C GLY A 101 1.42 -7.52 16.96
N ASP A 102 1.72 -8.63 17.63
CA ASP A 102 1.47 -8.78 19.09
C ASP A 102 2.44 -8.01 19.99
N SER A 103 3.53 -7.43 19.46
CA SER A 103 4.48 -6.68 20.26
C SER A 103 5.07 -5.50 19.49
N PHE A 104 4.81 -4.31 19.99
CA PHE A 104 5.53 -3.10 19.60
C PHE A 104 6.52 -2.75 20.72
N MET A 105 7.81 -2.97 20.46
CA MET A 105 8.89 -2.54 21.35
C MET A 105 9.49 -1.24 20.80
N GLY A 106 8.93 -0.11 21.20
CA GLY A 106 9.39 1.19 20.73
C GLY A 106 8.59 2.35 21.32
N ILE A 107 9.01 3.57 20.99
CA ILE A 107 8.30 4.78 21.36
C ILE A 107 7.24 5.03 20.30
N ARG A 108 5.99 5.16 20.73
CA ARG A 108 4.88 5.54 19.84
C ARG A 108 4.78 7.06 19.81
N VAL A 109 4.66 7.61 18.62
CA VAL A 109 4.47 9.03 18.35
C VAL A 109 3.25 9.22 17.44
N ASP A 110 2.60 10.38 17.54
CA ASP A 110 1.40 10.67 16.76
C ASP A 110 1.71 11.37 15.43
N ALA A 111 2.91 11.95 15.30
CA ALA A 111 3.34 12.67 14.10
C ALA A 111 4.81 12.41 13.75
N PRO A 112 5.18 12.45 12.45
CA PRO A 112 6.59 12.31 12.03
C PRO A 112 7.51 13.39 12.61
N GLU A 113 7.02 14.59 12.84
CA GLU A 113 7.76 15.71 13.44
C GLU A 113 8.18 15.44 14.88
N GLU A 114 7.33 14.76 15.64
CA GLU A 114 7.64 14.31 17.00
C GLU A 114 8.75 13.25 16.97
N ALA A 115 8.69 12.30 16.03
CA ALA A 115 9.76 11.34 15.82
C ALA A 115 11.09 12.02 15.47
N ALA A 116 11.04 13.05 14.59
CA ALA A 116 12.23 13.80 14.21
C ALA A 116 12.86 14.50 15.41
N SER A 117 12.05 15.10 16.29
CA SER A 117 12.52 15.77 17.52
C SER A 117 13.22 14.78 18.47
N LEU A 118 12.63 13.61 18.69
CA LEU A 118 13.24 12.56 19.51
C LEU A 118 14.55 12.05 18.93
N LEU A 119 14.62 11.90 17.59
CA LEU A 119 15.81 11.40 16.90
C LEU A 119 16.91 12.45 16.76
N ALA A 120 16.61 13.74 16.92
CA ALA A 120 17.61 14.81 16.96
C ALA A 120 18.55 14.66 18.18
N GLU A 121 18.03 14.15 19.29
CA GLU A 121 18.77 13.93 20.52
C GLU A 121 19.56 12.61 20.54
N GLN A 122 19.35 11.75 19.54
CA GLN A 122 20.00 10.45 19.44
C GLN A 122 21.20 10.50 18.48
N GLU A 123 22.24 9.76 18.81
CA GLU A 123 23.38 9.54 17.92
C GLU A 123 23.13 8.40 16.92
N GLY A 124 23.94 8.33 15.85
CA GLY A 124 23.94 7.24 14.89
C GLY A 124 23.04 7.47 13.66
N ASN A 125 22.92 6.43 12.86
CA ASN A 125 22.17 6.44 11.61
C ASN A 125 20.68 6.16 11.85
N ILE A 126 19.81 6.73 11.01
CA ILE A 126 18.35 6.69 11.15
C ILE A 126 17.75 6.02 9.90
N LEU A 127 17.18 4.82 10.06
CA LEU A 127 16.41 4.18 9.00
C LEU A 127 14.98 4.75 8.99
N LEU A 128 14.61 5.43 7.90
CA LEU A 128 13.29 6.01 7.70
C LEU A 128 12.41 5.08 6.84
N ALA A 129 11.55 4.29 7.46
CA ALA A 129 10.62 3.38 6.75
C ALA A 129 9.21 4.00 6.54
N ILE A 130 9.14 5.32 6.33
CA ILE A 130 7.91 6.11 6.20
C ILE A 130 7.56 6.51 4.76
N GLY A 131 8.38 6.07 3.79
CA GLY A 131 8.26 6.48 2.40
C GLY A 131 8.68 7.93 2.13
N ALA A 132 8.74 8.31 0.85
CA ALA A 132 9.28 9.60 0.43
C ALA A 132 8.44 10.81 0.88
N LYS A 133 7.14 10.65 1.07
CA LYS A 133 6.23 11.73 1.49
C LYS A 133 6.49 12.21 2.91
N GLY A 134 7.02 11.36 3.78
CA GLY A 134 7.33 11.70 5.17
C GLY A 134 8.68 12.40 5.35
N LEU A 135 9.56 12.44 4.34
CA LEU A 135 10.90 13.01 4.46
C LEU A 135 10.97 14.48 4.91
N PRO A 136 10.03 15.37 4.51
CA PRO A 136 10.09 16.77 4.94
C PRO A 136 10.08 16.96 6.46
N ALA A 137 9.45 16.08 7.22
CA ALA A 137 9.43 16.14 8.68
C ALA A 137 10.83 15.99 9.32
N PHE A 138 11.78 15.40 8.59
CA PHE A 138 13.15 15.13 9.05
C PHE A 138 14.19 16.10 8.47
N ALA A 139 13.74 17.18 7.81
CA ALA A 139 14.63 18.15 7.16
C ALA A 139 15.58 18.90 8.12
N GLY A 140 15.27 18.91 9.42
CA GLY A 140 16.12 19.50 10.47
C GLY A 140 17.27 18.60 10.93
N LEU A 141 17.31 17.33 10.49
CA LEU A 141 18.35 16.39 10.85
C LEU A 141 19.47 16.38 9.80
N ASP A 142 20.67 15.97 10.20
CA ASP A 142 21.78 15.79 9.27
C ASP A 142 21.45 14.75 8.19
N PRO A 143 21.37 15.14 6.90
CA PRO A 143 21.02 14.22 5.81
C PRO A 143 21.97 13.02 5.68
N ALA A 144 23.23 13.15 6.15
CA ALA A 144 24.20 12.06 6.13
C ALA A 144 23.82 10.90 7.06
N ARG A 145 23.01 11.16 8.08
CA ARG A 145 22.49 10.17 9.02
C ARG A 145 21.24 9.46 8.53
N LEU A 146 20.54 10.02 7.52
CA LEU A 146 19.23 9.54 7.07
C LEU A 146 19.37 8.44 6.02
N TYR A 147 18.69 7.32 6.25
CA TYR A 147 18.64 6.14 5.37
C TYR A 147 17.18 5.85 5.02
N PRO A 148 16.57 6.57 4.06
CA PRO A 148 15.18 6.37 3.71
C PRO A 148 14.98 5.09 2.91
N ARG A 149 13.95 4.32 3.28
CA ARG A 149 13.47 3.18 2.53
C ARG A 149 12.34 3.60 1.59
N VAL A 150 12.61 3.64 0.29
CA VAL A 150 11.72 4.21 -0.72
C VAL A 150 11.56 3.31 -1.93
N LEU A 151 10.48 3.50 -2.69
CA LEU A 151 10.29 2.87 -3.98
C LEU A 151 11.29 3.42 -5.01
N PRO A 152 11.80 2.60 -5.96
CA PRO A 152 12.70 3.03 -7.03
C PRO A 152 11.94 3.75 -8.15
N VAL A 153 11.16 4.77 -7.79
CA VAL A 153 10.42 5.62 -8.74
C VAL A 153 10.97 7.05 -8.69
N GLU A 154 10.93 7.76 -9.82
CA GLU A 154 11.54 9.08 -9.93
C GLU A 154 11.04 10.09 -8.89
N GLU A 155 9.73 10.08 -8.58
CA GLU A 155 9.15 10.96 -7.54
C GLU A 155 9.83 10.77 -6.18
N SER A 156 10.05 9.51 -5.77
CA SER A 156 10.70 9.17 -4.49
C SER A 156 12.18 9.55 -4.48
N LEU A 157 12.89 9.26 -5.58
CA LEU A 157 14.30 9.60 -5.72
C LEU A 157 14.51 11.12 -5.75
N ALA A 158 13.64 11.86 -6.44
CA ALA A 158 13.67 13.31 -6.44
C ALA A 158 13.41 13.91 -5.05
N ALA A 159 12.51 13.31 -4.25
CA ALA A 159 12.27 13.74 -2.87
C ALA A 159 13.53 13.54 -2.01
N CYS A 160 14.21 12.42 -2.13
CA CYS A 160 15.47 12.17 -1.42
C CYS A 160 16.58 13.17 -1.82
N ARG A 161 16.71 13.47 -3.12
CA ARG A 161 17.67 14.49 -3.61
C ARG A 161 17.36 15.88 -3.05
N ARG A 162 16.07 16.29 -3.05
CA ARG A 162 15.66 17.58 -2.44
C ARG A 162 15.97 17.66 -0.96
N ALA A 163 15.89 16.55 -0.25
CA ALA A 163 16.24 16.46 1.17
C ALA A 163 17.76 16.39 1.42
N GLY A 164 18.61 16.48 0.36
CA GLY A 164 20.06 16.42 0.48
C GLY A 164 20.61 15.06 0.90
N ILE A 165 19.83 14.00 0.82
CA ILE A 165 20.21 12.66 1.28
C ILE A 165 21.17 12.03 0.26
N PRO A 166 22.38 11.55 0.71
CA PRO A 166 23.34 10.91 -0.18
C PRO A 166 22.75 9.65 -0.84
N THR A 167 23.02 9.46 -2.14
CA THR A 167 22.50 8.30 -2.89
C THR A 167 22.88 6.95 -2.26
N ARG A 168 24.07 6.86 -1.66
CA ARG A 168 24.55 5.64 -0.96
C ARG A 168 23.68 5.27 0.26
N ASN A 169 22.91 6.23 0.79
CA ASN A 169 22.05 6.02 1.95
C ASN A 169 20.64 5.51 1.54
N LEU A 170 20.34 5.42 0.24
CA LEU A 170 19.02 4.99 -0.20
C LEU A 170 18.83 3.49 -0.03
N SER A 171 17.81 3.10 0.72
CA SER A 171 17.31 1.72 0.81
C SER A 171 16.12 1.56 -0.15
N LEU A 172 16.33 0.87 -1.28
CA LEU A 172 15.28 0.69 -2.27
C LEU A 172 14.40 -0.51 -1.93
N ILE A 173 13.09 -0.31 -2.02
CA ILE A 173 12.12 -1.39 -1.87
C ILE A 173 12.01 -2.06 -3.23
N HIS A 174 12.50 -3.28 -3.33
CA HIS A 174 12.22 -4.14 -4.47
C HIS A 174 10.85 -4.80 -4.24
N ILE A 175 9.93 -4.51 -5.16
CA ILE A 175 8.57 -5.07 -5.13
C ILE A 175 8.54 -6.23 -6.11
#